data_deb5c47aa876085c3e0c02f6c0f66299
#
_entry.id   deb5c47aa876085c3e0c02f6c0f66299
#
_cell.length_a   1.000
_cell.length_b   1.000
_cell.length_c   1.000
_cell.angle_alpha   90.00
_cell.angle_beta   90.00
_cell.angle_gamma   90.00
#
_symmetry.space_group_name_H-M   'P 1'
#
loop_
_entity.id
_entity.type
_entity.pdbx_description
1 polymer ?
#
loop_
_entity_poly.entity_id
_entity_poly.type
_entity_poly.pdbx_seq_one_letter_code
_entity_poly.pdbx_strand_id
1 'polypeptide(L)' 'MRLEVEQEDDGRWLAEAPALPGVMAYGDTREEAIIRVETLALRVLAERLEQGERAPELDRLFAAA' A
#
# COMPACT_ATOMS: atom_id res chain seq x y z
N MET A 1 -2.90 -6.64 -4.59
CA MET A 1 -3.11 -6.26 -3.18
C MET A 1 -4.38 -5.42 -3.05
N ARG A 2 -5.26 -5.83 -2.16
CA ARG A 2 -6.50 -5.09 -1.92
C ARG A 2 -6.23 -3.84 -1.08
N LEU A 3 -6.86 -2.74 -1.44
CA LEU A 3 -6.85 -1.51 -0.65
C LEU A 3 -8.24 -1.26 -0.08
N GLU A 4 -8.29 -0.71 1.13
CA GLU A 4 -9.50 -0.22 1.74
C GLU A 4 -9.42 1.30 1.78
N VAL A 5 -10.48 1.97 1.30
CA VAL A 5 -10.49 3.43 1.16
C VAL A 5 -11.80 3.96 1.71
N GLU A 6 -11.71 4.95 2.60
CA GLU A 6 -12.90 5.59 3.14
C GLU A 6 -12.67 7.08 3.37
N GLN A 7 -13.76 7.84 3.38
CA GLN A 7 -13.69 9.26 3.68
C GLN A 7 -13.93 9.48 5.17
N GLU A 8 -13.07 10.27 5.79
CA GLU A 8 -13.19 10.65 7.19
C GLU A 8 -14.22 11.77 7.36
N ASP A 9 -14.66 11.97 8.60
CA ASP A 9 -15.67 12.99 8.92
C ASP A 9 -15.20 14.40 8.57
N ASP A 10 -13.89 14.66 8.59
CA ASP A 10 -13.32 15.97 8.25
C ASP A 10 -13.12 16.18 6.75
N GLY A 11 -13.55 15.20 5.93
CA GLY A 11 -13.45 15.30 4.48
C GLY A 11 -12.19 14.69 3.88
N ARG A 12 -11.18 14.39 4.69
CA ARG A 12 -9.98 13.71 4.19
C ARG A 12 -10.30 12.26 3.85
N TRP A 13 -9.45 11.67 3.03
CA TRP A 13 -9.57 10.27 2.65
C TRP A 13 -8.44 9.47 3.29
N LEU A 14 -8.79 8.28 3.78
CA LEU A 14 -7.81 7.33 4.31
C LEU A 14 -7.79 6.12 3.40
N ALA A 15 -6.59 5.72 2.97
CA ALA A 15 -6.37 4.49 2.24
C ALA A 15 -5.43 3.59 3.04
N GLU A 16 -5.71 2.30 3.02
CA GLU A 16 -5.04 1.33 3.84
C GLU A 16 -4.76 0.07 3.03
N ALA A 17 -3.61 -0.56 3.27
CA ALA A 17 -3.26 -1.85 2.69
C ALA A 17 -3.29 -2.90 3.80
N PRO A 18 -4.42 -3.59 4.04
CA PRO A 18 -4.55 -4.50 5.18
C PRO A 18 -3.54 -5.65 5.20
N ALA A 19 -3.06 -6.07 4.02
CA ALA A 19 -2.04 -7.12 3.93
C ALA A 19 -0.69 -6.68 4.50
N LEU A 20 -0.47 -5.38 4.67
CA LEU A 20 0.76 -4.81 5.21
C LEU A 20 0.42 -3.99 6.46
N PRO A 21 0.47 -4.58 7.66
CA PRO A 21 0.10 -3.87 8.88
C PRO A 21 0.82 -2.54 9.05
N GLY A 22 0.05 -1.49 9.35
CA GLY A 22 0.58 -0.14 9.52
C GLY A 22 0.75 0.66 8.24
N VAL A 23 0.51 0.06 7.07
CA VAL A 23 0.63 0.77 5.80
C VAL A 23 -0.69 1.45 5.48
N MET A 24 -0.74 2.74 5.73
CA MET A 24 -1.92 3.58 5.49
C MET A 24 -1.47 5.01 5.17
N ALA A 25 -2.32 5.76 4.48
CA ALA A 25 -2.02 7.12 4.10
C ALA A 25 -3.30 7.95 3.97
N TYR A 26 -3.19 9.23 4.28
CA TYR A 26 -4.27 10.19 4.07
C TYR A 26 -4.05 10.98 2.80
N GLY A 27 -5.13 11.49 2.25
CA GLY A 27 -5.10 12.42 1.14
C GLY A 27 -6.31 13.34 1.17
N ASP A 28 -6.21 14.49 0.50
CA ASP A 28 -7.33 15.42 0.38
C ASP A 28 -8.38 14.92 -0.60
N THR A 29 -7.97 14.04 -1.51
CA THR A 29 -8.86 13.36 -2.44
C THR A 29 -8.68 11.85 -2.32
N ARG A 30 -9.65 11.10 -2.80
CA ARG A 30 -9.59 9.65 -2.84
C ARG A 30 -8.36 9.18 -3.63
N GLU A 31 -8.13 9.77 -4.80
CA GLU A 31 -6.99 9.41 -5.65
C GLU A 31 -5.65 9.68 -4.99
N GLU A 32 -5.55 10.82 -4.30
CA GLU A 32 -4.32 11.17 -3.59
C GLU A 32 -4.00 10.16 -2.48
N ALA A 33 -5.00 9.76 -1.70
CA ALA A 33 -4.82 8.75 -0.65
C ALA A 33 -4.37 7.41 -1.25
N ILE A 34 -4.98 7.01 -2.36
CA ILE A 34 -4.63 5.76 -3.04
C ILE A 34 -3.18 5.79 -3.53
N ILE A 35 -2.78 6.87 -4.21
CA ILE A 35 -1.41 7.01 -4.71
C ILE A 35 -0.41 6.96 -3.56
N ARG A 36 -0.71 7.64 -2.47
CA ARG A 36 0.19 7.67 -1.31
C ARG A 36 0.33 6.31 -0.64
N VAL A 37 -0.76 5.58 -0.46
CA VAL A 37 -0.69 4.25 0.15
C VAL A 37 0.00 3.25 -0.77
N GLU A 38 -0.21 3.34 -2.08
CA GLU A 38 0.48 2.49 -3.04
C GLU A 38 1.98 2.74 -3.01
N THR A 39 2.39 4.01 -2.97
CA THR A 39 3.79 4.39 -2.86
C THR A 39 4.42 3.83 -1.59
N LEU A 40 3.73 3.98 -0.47
CA LEU A 40 4.21 3.47 0.81
C LEU A 40 4.31 1.93 0.80
N ALA A 41 3.30 1.26 0.25
CA ALA A 41 3.29 -0.20 0.14
C ALA A 41 4.49 -0.70 -0.68
N LEU A 42 4.77 -0.04 -1.82
CA LEU A 42 5.89 -0.42 -2.67
C LEU A 42 7.23 -0.22 -1.97
N ARG A 43 7.37 0.84 -1.18
CA ARG A 43 8.59 1.08 -0.40
C ARG A 43 8.79 -0.01 0.66
N VAL A 44 7.73 -0.40 1.35
CA VAL A 44 7.79 -1.46 2.36
C VAL A 44 8.17 -2.79 1.71
N LEU A 45 7.56 -3.11 0.58
CA LEU A 45 7.86 -4.36 -0.15
C LEU A 45 9.29 -4.35 -0.68
N ALA A 46 9.76 -3.23 -1.21
CA ALA A 46 11.14 -3.10 -1.67
C ALA A 46 12.14 -3.31 -0.54
N GLU A 47 11.86 -2.72 0.63
CA GLU A 47 12.73 -2.90 1.79
C GLU A 47 12.78 -4.35 2.26
N ARG A 48 11.62 -5.02 2.30
CA ARG A 48 11.58 -6.44 2.65
C ARG A 48 12.38 -7.30 1.68
N LEU A 49 12.25 -6.99 0.39
CA LEU A 49 12.99 -7.72 -0.64
C LEU A 49 14.49 -7.52 -0.49
N GLU A 50 14.94 -6.29 -0.17
CA GLU A 50 16.34 -6.00 0.08
C GLU A 50 16.91 -6.82 1.24
N GLN A 51 16.07 -7.13 2.22
CA GLN A 51 16.44 -7.94 3.38
C GLN A 51 16.28 -9.44 3.12
N GLY A 52 15.97 -9.83 1.90
CA GLY A 52 15.80 -11.22 1.52
C GLY A 52 14.45 -11.83 1.87
N GLU A 53 13.52 -11.01 2.32
CA GLU A 53 12.16 -11.47 2.62
C GLU A 53 11.31 -11.50 1.36
N ARG A 54 10.42 -12.48 1.26
CA ARG A 54 9.46 -12.59 0.16
C ARG A 54 8.06 -12.35 0.69
N ALA A 55 7.29 -11.54 -0.04
CA ALA A 55 5.87 -11.35 0.22
C ALA A 55 5.07 -11.93 -0.93
N PRO A 56 3.87 -12.49 -0.67
CA PRO A 56 3.04 -13.06 -1.74
C PRO A 56 2.76 -12.09 -2.89
N GLU A 57 2.66 -10.80 -2.60
CA GLU A 57 2.43 -9.75 -3.59
C GLU A 57 3.57 -9.65 -4.60
N LEU A 58 4.80 -9.93 -4.17
CA LEU A 58 5.96 -9.89 -5.07
C LEU A 58 5.90 -11.01 -6.09
N ASP A 59 5.38 -12.17 -5.70
CA ASP A 59 5.26 -13.31 -6.60
C ASP A 59 4.23 -13.03 -7.71
N ARG A 60 3.27 -12.15 -7.44
CA ARG A 60 2.30 -11.73 -8.45
C ARG A 60 2.86 -10.68 -9.40
N LEU A 61 3.76 -9.84 -8.90
CA LEU A 61 4.38 -8.79 -9.70
C LEU A 61 5.52 -9.32 -10.57
N PHE A 62 6.26 -10.30 -10.06
CA PHE A 62 7.44 -10.82 -10.72
C PHE A 62 7.39 -12.34 -10.82
N ALA A 63 7.51 -12.83 -12.04
CA ALA A 63 7.60 -14.26 -12.29
C ALA A 63 8.97 -14.57 -12.87
N ALA A 64 9.72 -15.45 -12.18
CA ALA A 64 10.99 -15.96 -12.71
C ALA A 64 10.72 -17.13 -13.63
N ALA A 65 11.28 -17.09 -14.82
CA ALA A 65 11.17 -18.17 -15.78
C ALA A 65 12.12 -19.32 -15.44
#